data_81ea03c3692c169614f0e635c31a442b
#
_entry.id   81ea03c3692c169614f0e635c31a442b
#
_cell.length_a   1.000
_cell.length_b   1.000
_cell.length_c   1.000
_cell.angle_alpha   90.00
_cell.angle_beta   90.00
_cell.angle_gamma   90.00
#
_symmetry.space_group_name_H-M   'P 1'
#
loop_
_entity.id
_entity.type
_entity.pdbx_description
1 polymer ?
#
loop_
_entity_poly.entity_id
_entity_poly.type
_entity_poly.pdbx_seq_one_letter_code
_entity_poly.pdbx_strand_id
1 'polypeptide(L)'
;QDAMNVEEALSQSEAFIVKNKKMIISVIVAVVVIIAGVVIYKNFISEPRERKASEALYKGEQYFEAEQYELALNGDSLGYKGLLKVADEFSGTDAGNLANAYAGISYAQLGKYKEAADFLNKFSGDDQVIAPAVMGTLGNCYAQLGDLEKAASTLMKAAEKADAHSLSPVYLIQAGEIYEKLGKKEDAVKAYT
;
A
#
# COMPACT_ATOMS: atom_id res chain seq x y z
N GLN A 1 39.80 -14.85 37.80
CA GLN A 1 40.14 -14.86 36.34
C GLN A 1 39.26 -13.90 35.54
N ASP A 2 38.00 -13.70 35.92
CA ASP A 2 37.05 -12.85 35.16
C ASP A 2 37.30 -11.34 35.35
N ALA A 3 37.77 -10.89 36.50
CA ALA A 3 38.02 -9.46 36.74
C ALA A 3 39.21 -8.92 35.94
N MET A 4 40.27 -9.72 35.72
CA MET A 4 41.42 -9.35 34.92
C MET A 4 41.05 -9.22 33.41
N ASN A 5 40.13 -10.08 32.91
CA ASN A 5 39.63 -9.99 31.53
C ASN A 5 38.81 -8.71 31.26
N VAL A 6 38.05 -8.22 32.24
CA VAL A 6 37.24 -7.01 32.13
C VAL A 6 38.13 -5.76 32.11
N GLU A 7 39.16 -5.69 32.96
CA GLU A 7 40.10 -4.56 32.97
C GLU A 7 40.93 -4.47 31.68
N GLU A 8 41.35 -5.60 31.15
CA GLU A 8 42.09 -5.67 29.89
C GLU A 8 41.21 -5.29 28.67
N ALA A 9 39.94 -5.71 28.63
CA ALA A 9 38.97 -5.35 27.64
C ALA A 9 38.61 -3.85 27.69
N LEU A 10 38.48 -3.27 28.88
CA LEU A 10 38.26 -1.84 29.10
C LEU A 10 39.44 -1.00 28.55
N SER A 11 40.68 -1.42 28.94
CA SER A 11 41.92 -0.75 28.47
C SER A 11 42.07 -0.79 26.93
N GLN A 12 41.75 -1.90 26.29
CA GLN A 12 41.80 -2.04 24.84
C GLN A 12 40.70 -1.17 24.16
N SER A 13 39.52 -1.09 24.75
CA SER A 13 38.44 -0.23 24.25
C SER A 13 38.77 1.25 24.35
N GLU A 14 39.37 1.70 25.47
CA GLU A 14 39.83 3.07 25.64
C GLU A 14 40.95 3.42 24.65
N ALA A 15 41.92 2.53 24.46
CA ALA A 15 43.00 2.74 23.49
C ALA A 15 42.47 2.85 22.05
N PHE A 16 41.46 2.01 21.69
CA PHE A 16 40.80 2.09 20.37
C PHE A 16 40.07 3.42 20.17
N ILE A 17 39.32 3.87 21.19
CA ILE A 17 38.57 5.14 21.14
C ILE A 17 39.52 6.31 20.98
N VAL A 18 40.58 6.35 21.75
CA VAL A 18 41.60 7.44 21.70
C VAL A 18 42.29 7.45 20.34
N LYS A 19 42.70 6.30 19.83
CA LYS A 19 43.39 6.16 18.53
C LYS A 19 42.49 6.58 17.37
N ASN A 20 41.17 6.27 17.45
CA ASN A 20 40.23 6.51 16.36
C ASN A 20 39.31 7.72 16.62
N LYS A 21 39.59 8.56 17.59
CA LYS A 21 38.74 9.67 18.05
C LYS A 21 38.19 10.53 16.91
N LYS A 22 39.06 10.93 15.96
CA LYS A 22 38.64 11.76 14.83
C LYS A 22 37.64 11.04 13.92
N MET A 23 37.87 9.75 13.64
CA MET A 23 36.98 8.94 12.80
C MET A 23 35.64 8.75 13.51
N ILE A 24 35.64 8.43 14.80
CA ILE A 24 34.41 8.22 15.60
C ILE A 24 33.59 9.52 15.61
N ILE A 25 34.21 10.66 15.88
CA ILE A 25 33.55 11.97 15.84
C ILE A 25 32.97 12.26 14.47
N SER A 26 33.69 11.98 13.39
CA SER A 26 33.18 12.18 12.03
C SER A 26 31.96 11.31 11.73
N VAL A 27 31.95 10.07 12.16
CA VAL A 27 30.81 9.15 11.99
C VAL A 27 29.59 9.65 12.79
N ILE A 28 29.81 10.05 14.06
CA ILE A 28 28.73 10.60 14.89
C ILE A 28 28.13 11.86 14.24
N VAL A 29 28.97 12.79 13.78
CA VAL A 29 28.51 14.02 13.10
C VAL A 29 27.72 13.67 11.84
N ALA A 30 28.21 12.72 11.02
CA ALA A 30 27.50 12.29 9.82
C ALA A 30 26.12 11.71 10.16
N VAL A 31 26.01 10.88 11.17
CA VAL A 31 24.72 10.30 11.65
C VAL A 31 23.77 11.41 12.11
N VAL A 32 24.27 12.38 12.90
CA VAL A 32 23.46 13.51 13.38
C VAL A 32 22.92 14.34 12.20
N VAL A 33 23.78 14.62 11.20
CA VAL A 33 23.36 15.37 10.00
C VAL A 33 22.29 14.61 9.21
N ILE A 34 22.43 13.30 9.07
CA ILE A 34 21.43 12.46 8.39
C ILE A 34 20.10 12.51 9.15
N ILE A 35 20.13 12.32 10.48
CA ILE A 35 18.92 12.37 11.31
C ILE A 35 18.25 13.73 11.21
N ALA A 36 19.03 14.83 11.32
CA ALA A 36 18.50 16.18 11.18
C ALA A 36 17.87 16.40 9.79
N GLY A 37 18.52 15.93 8.73
CA GLY A 37 17.98 15.98 7.37
C GLY A 37 16.64 15.24 7.22
N VAL A 38 16.54 14.04 7.78
CA VAL A 38 15.30 13.25 7.79
C VAL A 38 14.18 13.97 8.56
N VAL A 39 14.48 14.53 9.74
CA VAL A 39 13.48 15.25 10.55
C VAL A 39 13.01 16.52 9.83
N ILE A 40 13.91 17.28 9.22
CA ILE A 40 13.55 18.47 8.45
C ILE A 40 12.66 18.08 7.25
N TYR A 41 13.08 17.07 6.47
CA TYR A 41 12.31 16.58 5.34
C TYR A 41 10.89 16.15 5.76
N LYS A 42 10.79 15.36 6.83
CA LYS A 42 9.51 14.87 7.34
C LYS A 42 8.58 16.02 7.74
N ASN A 43 9.05 16.94 8.58
CA ASN A 43 8.20 17.98 9.17
C ASN A 43 7.86 19.11 8.18
N PHE A 44 8.76 19.46 7.27
CA PHE A 44 8.60 20.62 6.38
C PHE A 44 8.15 20.27 4.97
N ILE A 45 8.31 19.01 4.54
CA ILE A 45 7.96 18.60 3.17
C ILE A 45 6.89 17.49 3.21
N SER A 46 7.17 16.37 3.89
CA SER A 46 6.33 15.18 3.84
C SER A 46 4.99 15.41 4.55
N GLU A 47 4.98 15.85 5.81
CA GLU A 47 3.73 16.05 6.57
C GLU A 47 2.81 17.13 5.99
N PRO A 48 3.29 18.32 5.57
CA PRO A 48 2.42 19.30 4.93
C PRO A 48 1.83 18.82 3.61
N ARG A 49 2.59 18.00 2.85
CA ARG A 49 2.12 17.40 1.60
C ARG A 49 1.04 16.35 1.87
N GLU A 50 1.27 15.47 2.85
CA GLU A 50 0.29 14.45 3.28
C GLU A 50 -1.02 15.08 3.75
N ARG A 51 -0.95 16.14 4.55
CA ARG A 51 -2.14 16.85 5.01
C ARG A 51 -2.96 17.44 3.85
N LYS A 52 -2.30 18.07 2.88
CA LYS A 52 -2.98 18.59 1.68
C LYS A 52 -3.58 17.45 0.84
N ALA A 53 -2.89 16.33 0.74
CA ALA A 53 -3.37 15.16 0.05
C ALA A 53 -4.61 14.58 0.72
N SER A 54 -4.61 14.46 2.05
CA SER A 54 -5.75 13.98 2.85
C SER A 54 -6.96 14.91 2.73
N GLU A 55 -6.76 16.24 2.76
CA GLU A 55 -7.83 17.21 2.54
C GLU A 55 -8.46 17.07 1.13
N ALA A 56 -7.62 16.85 0.11
CA ALA A 56 -8.10 16.64 -1.25
C ALA A 56 -8.81 15.27 -1.42
N LEU A 57 -8.29 14.22 -0.79
CA LEU A 57 -8.88 12.88 -0.80
C LEU A 57 -10.28 12.86 -0.18
N TYR A 58 -10.44 13.52 0.98
CA TYR A 58 -11.69 13.52 1.75
C TYR A 58 -12.92 13.85 0.90
N LYS A 59 -12.82 14.81 -0.03
CA LYS A 59 -13.94 15.16 -0.91
C LYS A 59 -14.22 14.07 -1.96
N GLY A 60 -13.18 13.37 -2.39
CA GLY A 60 -13.31 12.20 -3.25
C GLY A 60 -14.02 11.04 -2.57
N GLU A 61 -13.71 10.81 -1.29
CA GLU A 61 -14.38 9.81 -0.46
C GLU A 61 -15.87 10.12 -0.30
N GLN A 62 -16.24 11.37 -0.05
CA GLN A 62 -17.65 11.77 0.04
C GLN A 62 -18.44 11.47 -1.25
N TYR A 63 -17.87 11.77 -2.42
CA TYR A 63 -18.50 11.43 -3.68
C TYR A 63 -18.54 9.92 -3.92
N PHE A 64 -17.50 9.20 -3.52
CA PHE A 64 -17.45 7.75 -3.59
C PHE A 64 -18.52 7.09 -2.72
N GLU A 65 -18.66 7.51 -1.46
CA GLU A 65 -19.70 7.03 -0.52
C GLU A 65 -21.12 7.34 -1.00
N ALA A 66 -21.30 8.45 -1.72
CA ALA A 66 -22.55 8.82 -2.36
C ALA A 66 -22.77 8.09 -3.72
N GLU A 67 -21.93 7.15 -4.09
CA GLU A 67 -21.94 6.42 -5.36
C GLU A 67 -21.85 7.32 -6.60
N GLN A 68 -21.38 8.54 -6.43
CA GLN A 68 -21.17 9.52 -7.51
C GLN A 68 -19.79 9.33 -8.14
N TYR A 69 -19.54 8.15 -8.68
CA TYR A 69 -18.21 7.72 -9.13
C TYR A 69 -17.58 8.60 -10.19
N GLU A 70 -18.37 9.16 -11.13
CA GLU A 70 -17.83 10.08 -12.13
C GLU A 70 -17.34 11.39 -11.50
N LEU A 71 -18.05 11.92 -10.49
CA LEU A 71 -17.61 13.11 -9.75
C LEU A 71 -16.43 12.79 -8.85
N ALA A 72 -16.43 11.62 -8.23
CA ALA A 72 -15.29 11.15 -7.44
C ALA A 72 -14.01 11.12 -8.30
N LEU A 73 -14.09 10.57 -9.51
CA LEU A 73 -12.95 10.43 -10.43
C LEU A 73 -12.48 11.78 -10.98
N ASN A 74 -13.40 12.57 -11.53
CA ASN A 74 -13.06 13.69 -12.40
C ASN A 74 -13.14 15.04 -11.70
N GLY A 75 -13.76 15.10 -10.53
CA GLY A 75 -13.98 16.34 -9.80
C GLY A 75 -15.33 17.02 -10.10
N ASP A 76 -15.52 18.18 -9.50
CA ASP A 76 -16.73 18.96 -9.59
C ASP A 76 -16.46 20.40 -10.10
N SER A 77 -17.54 21.14 -10.37
CA SER A 77 -17.46 22.57 -10.74
C SER A 77 -17.17 23.49 -9.54
N LEU A 78 -17.14 22.97 -8.32
CA LEU A 78 -16.97 23.71 -7.08
C LEU A 78 -15.50 23.72 -6.57
N GLY A 79 -14.59 23.12 -7.34
CA GLY A 79 -13.15 23.18 -7.09
C GLY A 79 -12.52 21.87 -6.62
N TYR A 80 -13.27 20.80 -6.48
CA TYR A 80 -12.69 19.47 -6.29
C TYR A 80 -12.13 18.93 -7.61
N LYS A 81 -10.86 18.53 -7.60
CA LYS A 81 -10.12 18.18 -8.83
C LYS A 81 -10.29 16.72 -9.27
N GLY A 82 -10.88 15.86 -8.44
CA GLY A 82 -11.06 14.44 -8.69
C GLY A 82 -9.93 13.55 -8.19
N LEU A 83 -10.29 12.28 -7.87
CA LEU A 83 -9.34 11.26 -7.38
C LEU A 83 -8.16 11.04 -8.33
N LEU A 84 -8.40 11.16 -9.65
CA LEU A 84 -7.34 11.00 -10.64
C LEU A 84 -6.23 12.05 -10.47
N LYS A 85 -6.61 13.28 -10.18
CA LYS A 85 -5.67 14.36 -9.91
C LYS A 85 -5.03 14.24 -8.53
N VAL A 86 -5.77 13.78 -7.52
CA VAL A 86 -5.22 13.53 -6.19
C VAL A 86 -4.15 12.45 -6.24
N ALA A 87 -4.40 11.34 -6.94
CA ALA A 87 -3.44 10.26 -7.11
C ALA A 87 -2.16 10.69 -7.84
N ASP A 88 -2.27 11.60 -8.81
CA ASP A 88 -1.14 12.11 -9.60
C ASP A 88 -0.35 13.17 -8.82
N GLU A 89 -1.01 14.24 -8.36
CA GLU A 89 -0.37 15.38 -7.66
C GLU A 89 0.28 14.96 -6.33
N PHE A 90 -0.32 14.00 -5.64
CA PHE A 90 0.13 13.51 -4.34
C PHE A 90 0.71 12.10 -4.36
N SER A 91 1.23 11.67 -5.51
CA SER A 91 1.93 10.37 -5.59
C SER A 91 3.04 10.29 -4.54
N GLY A 92 3.16 9.14 -3.87
CA GLY A 92 4.12 8.93 -2.77
C GLY A 92 3.65 9.43 -1.40
N THR A 93 2.40 9.89 -1.26
CA THR A 93 1.72 10.09 0.02
C THR A 93 0.73 8.95 0.28
N ASP A 94 0.37 8.74 1.55
CA ASP A 94 -0.62 7.71 1.92
C ASP A 94 -2.00 8.03 1.31
N ALA A 95 -2.41 9.29 1.35
CA ALA A 95 -3.65 9.74 0.74
C ALA A 95 -3.65 9.61 -0.80
N GLY A 96 -2.52 9.88 -1.48
CA GLY A 96 -2.38 9.64 -2.91
C GLY A 96 -2.43 8.14 -3.26
N ASN A 97 -1.88 7.29 -2.41
CA ASN A 97 -2.00 5.85 -2.55
C ASN A 97 -3.45 5.37 -2.39
N LEU A 98 -4.18 5.86 -1.37
CA LEU A 98 -5.61 5.59 -1.20
C LEU A 98 -6.45 6.13 -2.37
N ALA A 99 -6.09 7.27 -2.94
CA ALA A 99 -6.76 7.81 -4.13
C ALA A 99 -6.68 6.85 -5.32
N ASN A 100 -5.59 6.09 -5.49
CA ASN A 100 -5.52 5.03 -6.49
C ASN A 100 -6.54 3.91 -6.21
N ALA A 101 -6.70 3.50 -4.95
CA ALA A 101 -7.68 2.48 -4.58
C ALA A 101 -9.11 2.94 -4.89
N TYR A 102 -9.50 4.12 -4.41
CA TYR A 102 -10.83 4.69 -4.65
C TYR A 102 -11.09 4.93 -6.14
N ALA A 103 -10.11 5.43 -6.90
CA ALA A 103 -10.24 5.61 -8.33
C ALA A 103 -10.43 4.27 -9.06
N GLY A 104 -9.65 3.26 -8.70
CA GLY A 104 -9.78 1.93 -9.28
C GLY A 104 -11.12 1.27 -8.99
N ILE A 105 -11.61 1.36 -7.74
CA ILE A 105 -12.93 0.85 -7.37
C ILE A 105 -14.03 1.63 -8.10
N SER A 106 -13.92 2.96 -8.18
CA SER A 106 -14.88 3.80 -8.93
C SER A 106 -14.97 3.40 -10.41
N TYR A 107 -13.83 3.16 -11.05
CA TYR A 107 -13.81 2.67 -12.43
C TYR A 107 -14.45 1.27 -12.56
N ALA A 108 -14.22 0.37 -11.60
CA ALA A 108 -14.85 -0.95 -11.60
C ALA A 108 -16.38 -0.85 -11.50
N GLN A 109 -16.89 0.05 -10.64
CA GLN A 109 -18.33 0.29 -10.51
C GLN A 109 -18.95 0.88 -11.80
N LEU A 110 -18.17 1.64 -12.54
CA LEU A 110 -18.58 2.19 -13.85
C LEU A 110 -18.40 1.18 -15.02
N GLY A 111 -17.95 -0.05 -14.74
CA GLY A 111 -17.69 -1.08 -15.76
C GLY A 111 -16.44 -0.83 -16.61
N LYS A 112 -15.60 0.12 -16.23
CA LYS A 112 -14.33 0.45 -16.89
C LYS A 112 -13.20 -0.41 -16.31
N TYR A 113 -13.27 -1.72 -16.55
CA TYR A 113 -12.43 -2.72 -15.85
C TYR A 113 -10.94 -2.62 -16.16
N LYS A 114 -10.58 -2.12 -17.34
CA LYS A 114 -9.16 -1.93 -17.70
C LYS A 114 -8.57 -0.79 -16.90
N GLU A 115 -9.21 0.37 -16.90
CA GLU A 115 -8.80 1.53 -16.10
C GLU A 115 -8.82 1.21 -14.61
N ALA A 116 -9.82 0.45 -14.16
CA ALA A 116 -9.88 -0.04 -12.79
C ALA A 116 -8.62 -0.83 -12.43
N ALA A 117 -8.26 -1.83 -13.23
CA ALA A 117 -7.07 -2.64 -13.00
C ALA A 117 -5.78 -1.80 -13.02
N ASP A 118 -5.68 -0.81 -13.89
CA ASP A 118 -4.51 0.08 -13.98
C ASP A 118 -4.33 0.90 -12.69
N PHE A 119 -5.42 1.38 -12.09
CA PHE A 119 -5.36 2.14 -10.82
C PHE A 119 -5.19 1.23 -9.61
N LEU A 120 -5.91 0.11 -9.54
CA LEU A 120 -5.79 -0.84 -8.42
C LEU A 120 -4.38 -1.44 -8.31
N ASN A 121 -3.70 -1.65 -9.44
CA ASN A 121 -2.31 -2.11 -9.45
C ASN A 121 -1.30 -1.06 -8.93
N LYS A 122 -1.65 0.22 -8.89
CA LYS A 122 -0.79 1.27 -8.31
C LYS A 122 -0.91 1.35 -6.80
N PHE A 123 -2.00 0.85 -6.23
CA PHE A 123 -2.17 0.81 -4.78
C PHE A 123 -1.18 -0.16 -4.14
N SER A 124 -0.60 0.25 -3.03
CA SER A 124 0.25 -0.58 -2.19
C SER A 124 -0.21 -0.48 -0.73
N GLY A 125 -0.48 -1.60 -0.10
CA GLY A 125 -0.91 -1.67 1.29
C GLY A 125 -0.69 -3.07 1.86
N ASP A 126 -0.44 -3.12 3.17
CA ASP A 126 -0.22 -4.36 3.91
C ASP A 126 -1.26 -4.60 5.00
N ASP A 127 -2.27 -3.72 5.07
CA ASP A 127 -3.37 -3.87 6.02
C ASP A 127 -4.29 -5.05 5.65
N GLN A 128 -5.08 -5.49 6.62
CA GLN A 128 -5.96 -6.65 6.49
C GLN A 128 -7.39 -6.29 6.05
N VAL A 129 -7.67 -5.04 5.69
CA VAL A 129 -9.01 -4.57 5.33
C VAL A 129 -9.03 -3.98 3.93
N ILE A 130 -8.26 -2.92 3.70
CA ILE A 130 -8.25 -2.20 2.43
C ILE A 130 -7.52 -2.99 1.35
N ALA A 131 -6.32 -3.51 1.68
CA ALA A 131 -5.52 -4.24 0.70
C ALA A 131 -6.24 -5.48 0.14
N PRO A 132 -6.89 -6.35 0.96
CA PRO A 132 -7.71 -7.44 0.43
C PRO A 132 -8.88 -6.96 -0.43
N ALA A 133 -9.56 -5.88 -0.05
CA ALA A 133 -10.67 -5.33 -0.82
C ALA A 133 -10.22 -4.83 -2.21
N VAL A 134 -9.09 -4.13 -2.26
CA VAL A 134 -8.45 -3.70 -3.52
C VAL A 134 -8.07 -4.91 -4.37
N MET A 135 -7.44 -5.92 -3.79
CA MET A 135 -7.04 -7.15 -4.49
C MET A 135 -8.27 -7.95 -4.97
N GLY A 136 -9.32 -8.04 -4.17
CA GLY A 136 -10.58 -8.68 -4.55
C GLY A 136 -11.22 -7.99 -5.75
N THR A 137 -11.32 -6.65 -5.71
CA THR A 137 -11.83 -5.87 -6.84
C THR A 137 -10.96 -6.03 -8.08
N LEU A 138 -9.63 -6.05 -7.93
CA LEU A 138 -8.70 -6.27 -9.02
C LEU A 138 -8.88 -7.67 -9.66
N GLY A 139 -9.04 -8.71 -8.83
CA GLY A 139 -9.33 -10.06 -9.29
C GLY A 139 -10.62 -10.13 -10.10
N ASN A 140 -11.67 -9.46 -9.62
CA ASN A 140 -12.94 -9.35 -10.35
C ASN A 140 -12.79 -8.58 -11.68
N CYS A 141 -12.00 -7.50 -11.70
CA CYS A 141 -11.68 -6.81 -12.96
C CYS A 141 -10.98 -7.72 -13.97
N TYR A 142 -10.01 -8.53 -13.54
CA TYR A 142 -9.38 -9.49 -14.44
C TYR A 142 -10.36 -10.56 -14.95
N ALA A 143 -11.29 -11.02 -14.12
CA ALA A 143 -12.33 -11.94 -14.55
C ALA A 143 -13.24 -11.33 -15.65
N GLN A 144 -13.63 -10.06 -15.49
CA GLN A 144 -14.42 -9.32 -16.49
C GLN A 144 -13.65 -9.08 -17.79
N LEU A 145 -12.33 -8.95 -17.72
CA LEU A 145 -11.44 -8.81 -18.88
C LEU A 145 -11.12 -10.14 -19.54
N GLY A 146 -11.58 -11.27 -18.98
CA GLY A 146 -11.35 -12.61 -19.51
C GLY A 146 -10.03 -13.24 -19.10
N ASP A 147 -9.21 -12.58 -18.29
CA ASP A 147 -7.96 -13.11 -17.75
C ASP A 147 -8.25 -13.95 -16.48
N LEU A 148 -8.89 -15.10 -16.71
CA LEU A 148 -9.42 -15.93 -15.61
C LEU A 148 -8.31 -16.49 -14.71
N GLU A 149 -7.12 -16.81 -15.26
CA GLU A 149 -6.00 -17.32 -14.46
C GLU A 149 -5.48 -16.27 -13.49
N LYS A 150 -5.32 -15.05 -13.98
CA LYS A 150 -4.88 -13.93 -13.16
C LYS A 150 -5.94 -13.51 -12.15
N ALA A 151 -7.21 -13.59 -12.53
CA ALA A 151 -8.34 -13.36 -11.63
C ALA A 151 -8.31 -14.32 -10.44
N ALA A 152 -8.29 -15.62 -10.68
CA ALA A 152 -8.27 -16.63 -9.62
C ALA A 152 -7.06 -16.47 -8.70
N SER A 153 -5.85 -16.32 -9.27
CA SER A 153 -4.64 -16.14 -8.47
C SER A 153 -4.65 -14.85 -7.64
N THR A 154 -5.27 -13.77 -8.13
CA THR A 154 -5.38 -12.51 -7.41
C THR A 154 -6.41 -12.62 -6.27
N LEU A 155 -7.52 -13.31 -6.49
CA LEU A 155 -8.53 -13.58 -5.45
C LEU A 155 -7.97 -14.49 -4.35
N MET A 156 -7.19 -15.50 -4.67
CA MET A 156 -6.50 -16.32 -3.67
C MET A 156 -5.59 -15.48 -2.78
N LYS A 157 -4.80 -14.59 -3.38
CA LYS A 157 -3.94 -13.65 -2.61
C LYS A 157 -4.76 -12.69 -1.76
N ALA A 158 -5.91 -12.22 -2.26
CA ALA A 158 -6.82 -11.39 -1.47
C ALA A 158 -7.32 -12.14 -0.23
N ALA A 159 -7.66 -13.41 -0.38
CA ALA A 159 -8.10 -14.26 0.72
C ALA A 159 -7.01 -14.49 1.76
N GLU A 160 -5.78 -14.79 1.33
CA GLU A 160 -4.63 -14.96 2.21
C GLU A 160 -4.33 -13.68 3.00
N LYS A 161 -4.44 -12.52 2.34
CA LYS A 161 -4.14 -11.23 2.97
C LYS A 161 -5.22 -10.76 3.93
N ALA A 162 -6.47 -11.11 3.67
CA ALA A 162 -7.60 -10.72 4.52
C ALA A 162 -7.48 -11.30 5.93
N ASP A 163 -6.92 -12.51 6.08
CA ASP A 163 -6.80 -13.25 7.35
C ASP A 163 -8.04 -13.07 8.27
N ALA A 164 -9.21 -12.94 7.66
CA ALA A 164 -10.46 -12.60 8.33
C ALA A 164 -11.55 -13.61 7.97
N HIS A 165 -12.15 -14.22 8.98
CA HIS A 165 -13.21 -15.20 8.82
C HIS A 165 -14.42 -14.72 7.99
N SER A 166 -14.59 -13.42 7.82
CA SER A 166 -15.71 -12.84 7.07
C SER A 166 -15.40 -12.52 5.60
N LEU A 167 -14.17 -12.16 5.28
CA LEU A 167 -13.78 -11.71 3.93
C LEU A 167 -13.08 -12.81 3.12
N SER A 168 -12.17 -13.56 3.74
CA SER A 168 -11.43 -14.64 3.06
C SER A 168 -12.35 -15.63 2.34
N PRO A 169 -13.45 -16.14 2.94
CA PRO A 169 -14.32 -17.10 2.28
C PRO A 169 -14.94 -16.59 0.98
N VAL A 170 -15.27 -15.29 0.91
CA VAL A 170 -15.85 -14.69 -0.30
C VAL A 170 -14.88 -14.77 -1.47
N TYR A 171 -13.62 -14.40 -1.24
CA TYR A 171 -12.59 -14.45 -2.27
C TYR A 171 -12.23 -15.88 -2.66
N LEU A 172 -12.20 -16.82 -1.68
CA LEU A 172 -11.94 -18.23 -1.92
C LEU A 172 -13.03 -18.87 -2.80
N ILE A 173 -14.30 -18.59 -2.53
CA ILE A 173 -15.43 -19.07 -3.34
C ILE A 173 -15.30 -18.52 -4.77
N GLN A 174 -15.07 -17.23 -4.94
CA GLN A 174 -14.90 -16.63 -6.27
C GLN A 174 -13.72 -17.23 -7.04
N ALA A 175 -12.58 -17.47 -6.37
CA ALA A 175 -11.43 -18.12 -6.99
C ALA A 175 -11.75 -19.57 -7.40
N GLY A 176 -12.44 -20.33 -6.53
CA GLY A 176 -12.84 -21.70 -6.79
C GLY A 176 -13.75 -21.81 -8.01
N GLU A 177 -14.76 -20.94 -8.12
CA GLU A 177 -15.67 -20.89 -9.28
C GLU A 177 -14.91 -20.57 -10.58
N ILE A 178 -13.90 -19.72 -10.53
CA ILE A 178 -13.06 -19.42 -11.69
C ILE A 178 -12.19 -20.63 -12.05
N TYR A 179 -11.59 -21.33 -11.07
CA TYR A 179 -10.83 -22.55 -11.31
C TYR A 179 -11.67 -23.66 -11.91
N GLU A 180 -12.94 -23.79 -11.51
CA GLU A 180 -13.88 -24.73 -12.14
C GLU A 180 -14.09 -24.38 -13.63
N LYS A 181 -14.32 -23.11 -13.95
CA LYS A 181 -14.45 -22.65 -15.36
C LYS A 181 -13.19 -22.94 -16.19
N LEU A 182 -12.02 -22.89 -15.56
CA LEU A 182 -10.75 -23.24 -16.19
C LEU A 182 -10.49 -24.76 -16.27
N GLY A 183 -11.35 -25.59 -15.69
CA GLY A 183 -11.19 -27.05 -15.61
C GLY A 183 -10.10 -27.50 -14.62
N LYS A 184 -9.60 -26.58 -13.75
CA LYS A 184 -8.57 -26.80 -12.74
C LYS A 184 -9.17 -27.32 -11.45
N LYS A 185 -9.68 -28.55 -11.46
CA LYS A 185 -10.43 -29.15 -10.35
C LYS A 185 -9.67 -29.21 -9.04
N GLU A 186 -8.37 -29.51 -9.09
CA GLU A 186 -7.52 -29.57 -7.89
C GLU A 186 -7.36 -28.20 -7.22
N ASP A 187 -7.20 -27.14 -8.03
CA ASP A 187 -7.09 -25.78 -7.53
C ASP A 187 -8.44 -25.26 -7.01
N ALA A 188 -9.55 -25.66 -7.65
CA ALA A 188 -10.89 -25.35 -7.15
C ALA A 188 -11.13 -25.98 -5.76
N VAL A 189 -10.78 -27.26 -5.58
CA VAL A 189 -10.89 -27.92 -4.27
C VAL A 189 -10.05 -27.20 -3.21
N LYS A 190 -8.81 -26.81 -3.52
CA LYS A 190 -7.97 -26.04 -2.58
C LYS A 190 -8.56 -24.70 -2.20
N ALA A 191 -9.29 -24.06 -3.11
CA ALA A 191 -9.94 -22.78 -2.81
C ALA A 191 -11.16 -22.95 -1.88
N TYR A 192 -11.85 -24.10 -1.93
CA TYR A 192 -13.03 -24.35 -1.09
C TYR A 192 -12.72 -24.98 0.27
N THR A 193 -11.50 -25.41 0.56
CA THR A 193 -11.09 -26.10 1.80
C THR A 193 -10.19 -25.24 2.69
#